data_b80eba432d99890126fd30c3b1f16969
#
_entry.id   b80eba432d99890126fd30c3b1f16969
#
_cell.length_a   1.000
_cell.length_b   1.000
_cell.length_c   1.000
_cell.angle_alpha   90.00
_cell.angle_beta   90.00
_cell.angle_gamma   90.00
#
_symmetry.space_group_name_H-M   'P 1'
#
loop_
_entity.id
_entity.type
_entity.pdbx_description
1 polymer ?
#
loop_
_entity_poly.entity_id
_entity_poly.type
_entity_poly.pdbx_seq_one_letter_code
_entity_poly.pdbx_strand_id
1 'polypeptide(L)'
;MTKLRHIIPLLFLALSLACAAQTLDTDALAEYPAAIQRQVFEVAQYAKLTGEQQRTLAEAIKKENKIFADAVKANGGALIVKSRNKLNKSREATLASILDREQLEQYYRGVYDAEADAEGNRVADMLQKKYNLTDQNWKFIRVAFYKAALESKVIRKVMADSPKKAEKRIAEVRAEQMRSIEEKGGLRVNPDMTITWLREFDPNKLHR
;
A
#
# COMPACT_ATOMS: atom_id res chain seq x y z
N MET A 1 -51.09 17.03 -31.97
CA MET A 1 -50.05 15.94 -32.04
C MET A 1 -48.80 16.43 -31.32
N THR A 2 -48.72 16.22 -30.05
CA THR A 2 -47.67 16.73 -29.17
C THR A 2 -46.65 15.62 -28.89
N LYS A 3 -45.44 15.83 -29.41
CA LYS A 3 -44.32 14.91 -29.19
C LYS A 3 -43.76 15.12 -27.77
N LEU A 4 -44.00 14.15 -26.89
CA LEU A 4 -43.46 14.09 -25.56
C LEU A 4 -41.96 13.74 -25.64
N ARG A 5 -41.10 14.71 -25.49
CA ARG A 5 -39.64 14.49 -25.34
C ARG A 5 -39.39 13.95 -23.93
N HIS A 6 -39.04 12.68 -23.88
CA HIS A 6 -38.52 12.07 -22.66
C HIS A 6 -37.13 12.63 -22.37
N ILE A 7 -37.07 13.57 -21.43
CA ILE A 7 -35.83 13.99 -20.82
C ILE A 7 -35.51 12.92 -19.78
N ILE A 8 -34.58 12.02 -20.11
CA ILE A 8 -33.96 11.14 -19.14
C ILE A 8 -33.00 12.00 -18.33
N PRO A 9 -33.23 12.21 -17.03
CA PRO A 9 -32.19 12.80 -16.20
C PRO A 9 -31.06 11.79 -16.07
N LEU A 10 -29.94 12.08 -16.71
CA LEU A 10 -28.67 11.42 -16.44
C LEU A 10 -28.33 11.70 -14.96
N LEU A 11 -28.73 10.77 -14.12
CA LEU A 11 -28.25 10.73 -12.74
C LEU A 11 -26.75 10.36 -12.86
N PHE A 12 -25.91 11.34 -13.04
CA PHE A 12 -24.50 11.26 -12.69
C PHE A 12 -24.44 10.96 -11.21
N LEU A 13 -24.41 9.68 -10.88
CA LEU A 13 -23.89 9.21 -9.62
C LEU A 13 -22.40 9.60 -9.63
N ALA A 14 -22.14 10.85 -9.31
CA ALA A 14 -20.85 11.25 -8.80
C ALA A 14 -20.65 10.44 -7.51
N LEU A 15 -20.13 9.21 -7.67
CA LEU A 15 -19.33 8.63 -6.62
C LEU A 15 -18.13 9.59 -6.47
N SER A 16 -18.39 10.67 -5.76
CA SER A 16 -17.36 11.37 -5.06
C SER A 16 -16.75 10.31 -4.14
N LEU A 17 -15.69 9.65 -4.61
CA LEU A 17 -14.62 9.26 -3.74
C LEU A 17 -14.23 10.55 -3.01
N ALA A 18 -14.96 10.84 -1.96
CA ALA A 18 -14.49 11.71 -0.91
C ALA A 18 -13.29 10.95 -0.33
N CYS A 19 -12.14 11.07 -0.99
CA CYS A 19 -10.88 11.15 -0.30
C CYS A 19 -11.13 12.31 0.67
N ALA A 20 -11.74 12.01 1.80
CA ALA A 20 -11.81 12.92 2.92
C ALA A 20 -10.33 13.08 3.31
N ALA A 21 -9.69 14.08 2.68
CA ALA A 21 -8.38 14.52 3.12
C ALA A 21 -8.57 14.74 4.61
N GLN A 22 -7.99 13.87 5.41
CA GLN A 22 -8.15 13.98 6.84
C GLN A 22 -7.49 15.29 7.23
N THR A 23 -8.28 16.24 7.67
CA THR A 23 -7.79 17.48 8.25
C THR A 23 -7.15 17.14 9.59
N LEU A 24 -5.98 17.73 9.84
CA LEU A 24 -5.43 17.71 11.19
C LEU A 24 -6.42 18.40 12.12
N ASP A 25 -6.60 17.84 13.29
CA ASP A 25 -7.27 18.49 14.39
C ASP A 25 -6.33 19.59 14.93
N THR A 26 -6.57 20.82 14.45
CA THR A 26 -5.73 21.99 14.78
C THR A 26 -5.71 22.28 16.28
N ASP A 27 -6.83 22.03 16.97
CA ASP A 27 -6.94 22.27 18.42
C ASP A 27 -6.16 21.20 19.19
N ALA A 28 -6.22 19.93 18.75
CA ALA A 28 -5.47 18.84 19.34
C ALA A 28 -3.95 19.00 19.18
N LEU A 29 -3.50 19.72 18.16
CA LEU A 29 -2.09 19.83 17.78
C LEU A 29 -1.51 21.25 17.96
N ALA A 30 -2.28 22.21 18.46
CA ALA A 30 -1.88 23.63 18.55
C ALA A 30 -0.59 23.85 19.35
N GLU A 31 -0.34 23.04 20.36
CA GLU A 31 0.85 23.16 21.22
C GLU A 31 2.14 22.52 20.66
N TYR A 32 2.03 21.75 19.53
CA TYR A 32 3.15 21.04 18.94
C TYR A 32 3.82 21.86 17.84
N PRO A 33 5.16 21.79 17.73
CA PRO A 33 5.89 22.41 16.62
C PRO A 33 5.41 21.90 15.26
N ALA A 34 5.45 22.76 14.24
CA ALA A 34 5.04 22.43 12.87
C ALA A 34 5.71 21.16 12.30
N ALA A 35 6.94 20.89 12.69
CA ALA A 35 7.65 19.66 12.30
C ALA A 35 6.99 18.38 12.84
N ILE A 36 6.43 18.43 14.06
CA ILE A 36 5.68 17.31 14.66
C ILE A 36 4.32 17.20 14.00
N GLN A 37 3.60 18.32 13.82
CA GLN A 37 2.32 18.35 13.13
C GLN A 37 2.42 17.71 11.73
N ARG A 38 3.48 18.00 10.98
CA ARG A 38 3.74 17.39 9.67
C ARG A 38 3.90 15.88 9.76
N GLN A 39 4.63 15.36 10.75
CA GLN A 39 4.80 13.91 10.94
C GLN A 39 3.49 13.22 11.34
N VAL A 40 2.62 13.89 12.13
CA VAL A 40 1.26 13.39 12.41
C VAL A 40 0.44 13.35 11.11
N PHE A 41 0.52 14.40 10.29
CA PHE A 41 -0.17 14.46 9.00
C PHE A 41 0.27 13.33 8.06
N GLU A 42 1.56 13.00 8.01
CA GLU A 42 2.08 11.87 7.21
C GLU A 42 1.43 10.53 7.58
N VAL A 43 0.99 10.35 8.82
CA VAL A 43 0.23 9.15 9.22
C VAL A 43 -1.26 9.35 8.92
N ALA A 44 -1.80 10.52 9.26
CA ALA A 44 -3.22 10.84 9.11
C ALA A 44 -3.70 10.82 7.64
N GLN A 45 -2.83 11.09 6.68
CA GLN A 45 -3.19 11.01 5.25
C GLN A 45 -3.56 9.60 4.78
N TYR A 46 -3.13 8.55 5.50
CA TYR A 46 -3.42 7.16 5.16
C TYR A 46 -4.37 6.49 6.16
N ALA A 47 -4.36 6.92 7.42
CA ALA A 47 -5.19 6.34 8.48
C ALA A 47 -6.06 7.43 9.12
N LYS A 48 -7.36 7.19 9.22
CA LYS A 48 -8.27 8.10 9.93
C LYS A 48 -7.95 8.12 11.43
N LEU A 49 -7.36 9.23 11.90
CA LEU A 49 -7.01 9.40 13.31
C LEU A 49 -8.05 10.27 14.03
N THR A 50 -8.44 9.89 15.23
CA THR A 50 -9.17 10.79 16.14
C THR A 50 -8.25 11.90 16.64
N GLY A 51 -8.78 13.02 17.15
CA GLY A 51 -7.97 14.08 17.76
C GLY A 51 -7.11 13.57 18.93
N GLU A 52 -7.63 12.62 19.72
CA GLU A 52 -6.87 11.96 20.80
C GLU A 52 -5.70 11.13 20.26
N GLN A 53 -5.92 10.34 19.19
CA GLN A 53 -4.85 9.59 18.52
C GLN A 53 -3.81 10.53 17.93
N GLN A 54 -4.21 11.64 17.32
CA GLN A 54 -3.29 12.65 16.79
C GLN A 54 -2.42 13.25 17.90
N ARG A 55 -2.99 13.61 19.05
CA ARG A 55 -2.24 14.10 20.21
C ARG A 55 -1.29 13.05 20.76
N THR A 56 -1.76 11.82 20.96
CA THR A 56 -0.95 10.71 21.45
C THR A 56 0.23 10.43 20.53
N LEU A 57 -0.01 10.48 19.22
CA LEU A 57 1.03 10.31 18.19
C LEU A 57 2.03 11.47 18.22
N ALA A 58 1.57 12.71 18.39
CA ALA A 58 2.45 13.88 18.50
C ALA A 58 3.39 13.78 19.71
N GLU A 59 2.89 13.36 20.87
CA GLU A 59 3.71 13.11 22.05
C GLU A 59 4.73 11.99 21.83
N ALA A 60 4.33 10.91 21.18
CA ALA A 60 5.23 9.83 20.84
C ALA A 60 6.35 10.28 19.88
N ILE A 61 6.00 11.01 18.83
CA ILE A 61 6.96 11.61 17.87
C ILE A 61 7.94 12.55 18.59
N LYS A 62 7.46 13.38 19.51
CA LYS A 62 8.31 14.29 20.29
C LYS A 62 9.35 13.52 21.10
N LYS A 63 8.95 12.41 21.74
CA LYS A 63 9.87 11.52 22.47
C LYS A 63 10.86 10.84 21.52
N GLU A 64 10.40 10.34 20.38
CA GLU A 64 11.26 9.70 19.36
C GLU A 64 12.28 10.68 18.79
N ASN A 65 11.89 11.92 18.48
CA ASN A 65 12.78 12.96 17.99
C ASN A 65 13.88 13.28 19.01
N LYS A 66 13.56 13.29 20.30
CA LYS A 66 14.57 13.44 21.37
C LYS A 66 15.55 12.26 21.39
N ILE A 67 15.06 11.02 21.36
CA ILE A 67 15.90 9.82 21.33
C ILE A 67 16.79 9.83 20.06
N PHE A 68 16.26 10.26 18.93
CA PHE A 68 17.02 10.43 17.69
C PHE A 68 18.15 11.44 17.88
N ALA A 69 17.86 12.64 18.38
CA ALA A 69 18.85 13.69 18.62
C ALA A 69 19.96 13.23 19.56
N ASP A 70 19.58 12.56 20.65
CA ASP A 70 20.53 12.02 21.62
C ASP A 70 21.42 10.94 20.98
N ALA A 71 20.86 10.05 20.15
CA ALA A 71 21.61 9.02 19.44
C ALA A 71 22.60 9.62 18.41
N VAL A 72 22.20 10.66 17.69
CA VAL A 72 23.07 11.38 16.74
C VAL A 72 24.21 12.06 17.50
N LYS A 73 23.90 12.76 18.60
CA LYS A 73 24.92 13.43 19.45
C LYS A 73 25.92 12.43 20.02
N ALA A 74 25.45 11.30 20.54
CA ALA A 74 26.30 10.26 21.11
C ALA A 74 27.24 9.59 20.09
N ASN A 75 26.92 9.67 18.80
CA ASN A 75 27.70 9.07 17.71
C ASN A 75 28.43 10.12 16.85
N GLY A 76 28.78 11.27 17.40
CA GLY A 76 29.58 12.27 16.70
C GLY A 76 28.88 12.94 15.52
N GLY A 77 27.55 13.09 15.56
CA GLY A 77 26.77 13.74 14.51
C GLY A 77 26.19 12.78 13.45
N ALA A 78 26.42 11.47 13.56
CA ALA A 78 25.91 10.48 12.62
C ALA A 78 24.91 9.50 13.28
N LEU A 79 23.89 9.09 12.51
CA LEU A 79 22.99 8.02 12.94
C LEU A 79 23.50 6.68 12.42
N ILE A 80 24.05 5.86 13.34
CA ILE A 80 24.53 4.52 12.97
C ILE A 80 23.36 3.56 12.71
N VAL A 81 23.60 2.53 11.89
CA VAL A 81 22.59 1.54 11.45
C VAL A 81 21.85 0.90 12.63
N LYS A 82 22.58 0.54 13.71
CA LYS A 82 21.99 -0.05 14.92
C LYS A 82 20.96 0.87 15.57
N SER A 83 21.30 2.16 15.72
CA SER A 83 20.40 3.16 16.31
C SER A 83 19.19 3.41 15.42
N ARG A 84 19.39 3.49 14.09
CA ARG A 84 18.30 3.61 13.12
C ARG A 84 17.32 2.44 13.19
N ASN A 85 17.83 1.21 13.22
CA ASN A 85 16.97 0.02 13.32
C ASN A 85 16.17 -0.02 14.62
N LYS A 86 16.79 0.43 15.74
CA LYS A 86 16.09 0.53 17.04
C LYS A 86 14.97 1.57 16.97
N LEU A 87 15.22 2.74 16.38
CA LEU A 87 14.22 3.79 16.20
C LEU A 87 13.06 3.34 15.31
N ASN A 88 13.35 2.68 14.18
CA ASN A 88 12.31 2.14 13.31
C ASN A 88 11.41 1.13 14.03
N LYS A 89 12.00 0.20 14.80
CA LYS A 89 11.22 -0.75 15.60
C LYS A 89 10.37 -0.04 16.68
N SER A 90 10.93 1.00 17.33
CA SER A 90 10.18 1.80 18.28
C SER A 90 8.99 2.48 17.63
N ARG A 91 9.18 3.11 16.46
CA ARG A 91 8.11 3.76 15.71
C ARG A 91 7.02 2.77 15.28
N GLU A 92 7.40 1.59 14.81
CA GLU A 92 6.43 0.54 14.46
C GLU A 92 5.61 0.10 15.66
N ALA A 93 6.25 -0.11 16.82
CA ALA A 93 5.56 -0.46 18.06
C ALA A 93 4.63 0.67 18.55
N THR A 94 5.08 1.93 18.44
CA THR A 94 4.25 3.12 18.73
C THR A 94 3.01 3.16 17.88
N LEU A 95 3.13 3.02 16.55
CA LEU A 95 1.99 3.00 15.64
C LEU A 95 1.03 1.85 15.97
N ALA A 96 1.55 0.65 16.24
CA ALA A 96 0.74 -0.51 16.60
C ALA A 96 0.01 -0.34 17.96
N SER A 97 0.49 0.53 18.84
CA SER A 97 -0.16 0.82 20.13
C SER A 97 -1.24 1.92 20.04
N ILE A 98 -1.17 2.78 19.01
CA ILE A 98 -2.08 3.93 18.85
C ILE A 98 -3.18 3.62 17.83
N LEU A 99 -2.83 2.94 16.74
CA LEU A 99 -3.73 2.62 15.64
C LEU A 99 -4.43 1.30 15.91
N ASP A 100 -5.72 1.24 15.59
CA ASP A 100 -6.40 -0.04 15.50
C ASP A 100 -5.89 -0.84 14.29
N ARG A 101 -6.33 -2.07 14.17
CA ARG A 101 -5.87 -2.97 13.10
C ARG A 101 -6.20 -2.44 11.72
N GLU A 102 -7.39 -1.89 11.51
CA GLU A 102 -7.83 -1.38 10.22
C GLU A 102 -7.03 -0.12 9.84
N GLN A 103 -6.85 0.80 10.79
CA GLN A 103 -6.03 1.99 10.62
C GLN A 103 -4.58 1.63 10.28
N LEU A 104 -4.02 0.63 10.95
CA LEU A 104 -2.66 0.16 10.72
C LEU A 104 -2.51 -0.47 9.32
N GLU A 105 -3.49 -1.25 8.87
CA GLU A 105 -3.54 -1.79 7.52
C GLU A 105 -3.62 -0.67 6.47
N GLN A 106 -4.49 0.32 6.65
CA GLN A 106 -4.63 1.47 5.75
C GLN A 106 -3.34 2.28 5.69
N TYR A 107 -2.71 2.55 6.83
CA TYR A 107 -1.43 3.24 6.88
C TYR A 107 -0.36 2.51 6.07
N TYR A 108 -0.14 1.22 6.30
CA TYR A 108 0.88 0.48 5.57
C TYR A 108 0.53 0.28 4.09
N ARG A 109 -0.74 0.20 3.71
CA ARG A 109 -1.15 0.24 2.30
C ARG A 109 -0.69 1.53 1.63
N GLY A 110 -0.96 2.67 2.23
CA GLY A 110 -0.51 3.96 1.69
C GLY A 110 1.02 4.08 1.61
N VAL A 111 1.72 3.65 2.67
CA VAL A 111 3.19 3.70 2.71
C VAL A 111 3.85 2.82 1.65
N TYR A 112 3.28 1.65 1.36
CA TYR A 112 3.87 0.68 0.42
C TYR A 112 3.29 0.72 -0.99
N ASP A 113 2.29 1.56 -1.26
CA ASP A 113 1.58 1.63 -2.54
C ASP A 113 2.53 1.86 -3.72
N ALA A 114 3.32 2.93 -3.66
CA ALA A 114 4.25 3.28 -4.74
C ALA A 114 5.33 2.22 -4.97
N GLU A 115 5.85 1.59 -3.90
CA GLU A 115 6.85 0.53 -4.02
C GLU A 115 6.24 -0.74 -4.63
N ALA A 116 5.01 -1.08 -4.24
CA ALA A 116 4.30 -2.21 -4.81
C ALA A 116 3.93 -1.97 -6.29
N ASP A 117 3.54 -0.74 -6.64
CA ASP A 117 3.26 -0.37 -8.03
C ASP A 117 4.52 -0.47 -8.91
N ALA A 118 5.64 0.01 -8.42
CA ALA A 118 6.93 -0.14 -9.11
C ALA A 118 7.31 -1.61 -9.33
N GLU A 119 7.05 -2.50 -8.35
CA GLU A 119 7.30 -3.93 -8.50
C GLU A 119 6.38 -4.57 -9.53
N GLY A 120 5.08 -4.23 -9.51
CA GLY A 120 4.11 -4.70 -10.51
C GLY A 120 4.51 -4.32 -11.93
N ASN A 121 4.87 -3.04 -12.14
CA ASN A 121 5.36 -2.54 -13.43
C ASN A 121 6.64 -3.27 -13.86
N ARG A 122 7.64 -3.35 -12.97
CA ARG A 122 8.93 -3.98 -13.25
C ARG A 122 8.78 -5.44 -13.75
N VAL A 123 7.94 -6.22 -13.10
CA VAL A 123 7.71 -7.63 -13.48
C VAL A 123 6.95 -7.72 -14.80
N ALA A 124 5.90 -6.93 -14.96
CA ALA A 124 5.10 -6.95 -16.18
C ALA A 124 5.92 -6.51 -17.41
N ASP A 125 6.73 -5.45 -17.30
CA ASP A 125 7.58 -4.95 -18.37
C ASP A 125 8.67 -5.97 -18.75
N MET A 126 9.28 -6.62 -17.75
CA MET A 126 10.27 -7.66 -17.97
C MET A 126 9.70 -8.84 -18.75
N LEU A 127 8.51 -9.32 -18.36
CA LEU A 127 7.84 -10.43 -19.02
C LEU A 127 7.30 -10.04 -20.40
N GLN A 128 6.75 -8.84 -20.55
CA GLN A 128 6.32 -8.33 -21.85
C GLN A 128 7.46 -8.26 -22.85
N LYS A 129 8.60 -7.70 -22.43
CA LYS A 129 9.80 -7.63 -23.28
C LYS A 129 10.34 -8.99 -23.69
N LYS A 130 10.27 -9.98 -22.78
CA LYS A 130 10.81 -11.33 -23.02
C LYS A 130 9.88 -12.20 -23.86
N TYR A 131 8.55 -12.06 -23.70
CA TYR A 131 7.55 -12.97 -24.27
C TYR A 131 6.59 -12.30 -25.24
N ASN A 132 6.78 -11.01 -25.55
CA ASN A 132 5.91 -10.21 -26.40
C ASN A 132 4.43 -10.33 -26.02
N LEU A 133 4.13 -10.08 -24.73
CA LEU A 133 2.78 -10.20 -24.20
C LEU A 133 1.86 -9.14 -24.79
N THR A 134 0.56 -9.47 -24.88
CA THR A 134 -0.46 -8.48 -25.18
C THR A 134 -0.58 -7.45 -24.04
N ASP A 135 -1.08 -6.25 -24.34
CA ASP A 135 -1.34 -5.23 -23.32
C ASP A 135 -2.29 -5.72 -22.21
N GLN A 136 -3.22 -6.60 -22.57
CA GLN A 136 -4.15 -7.18 -21.62
C GLN A 136 -3.43 -8.12 -20.64
N ASN A 137 -2.55 -8.99 -21.14
CA ASN A 137 -1.75 -9.89 -20.29
C ASN A 137 -0.76 -9.09 -19.42
N TRP A 138 -0.15 -8.04 -19.99
CA TRP A 138 0.68 -7.12 -19.23
C TRP A 138 -0.10 -6.52 -18.04
N LYS A 139 -1.33 -6.01 -18.28
CA LYS A 139 -2.18 -5.46 -17.21
C LYS A 139 -2.52 -6.49 -16.13
N PHE A 140 -2.85 -7.73 -16.49
CA PHE A 140 -3.16 -8.78 -15.52
C PHE A 140 -1.94 -9.11 -14.66
N ILE A 141 -0.77 -9.27 -15.26
CA ILE A 141 0.48 -9.53 -14.55
C ILE A 141 0.81 -8.36 -13.62
N ARG A 142 0.80 -7.13 -14.13
CA ARG A 142 1.06 -5.93 -13.35
C ARG A 142 0.20 -5.86 -12.10
N VAL A 143 -1.13 -5.99 -12.26
CA VAL A 143 -2.09 -5.90 -11.16
C VAL A 143 -1.88 -7.03 -10.13
N ALA A 144 -1.62 -8.26 -10.59
CA ALA A 144 -1.40 -9.39 -9.71
C ALA A 144 -0.11 -9.22 -8.89
N PHE A 145 0.99 -8.82 -9.52
CA PHE A 145 2.26 -8.59 -8.82
C PHE A 145 2.21 -7.38 -7.89
N TYR A 146 1.56 -6.28 -8.31
CA TYR A 146 1.27 -5.15 -7.43
C TYR A 146 0.53 -5.60 -6.16
N LYS A 147 -0.60 -6.31 -6.31
CA LYS A 147 -1.39 -6.79 -5.18
C LYS A 147 -0.60 -7.75 -4.29
N ALA A 148 0.11 -8.71 -4.89
CA ALA A 148 0.93 -9.65 -4.14
C ALA A 148 2.06 -8.95 -3.36
N ALA A 149 2.69 -7.95 -3.93
CA ALA A 149 3.73 -7.16 -3.27
C ALA A 149 3.15 -6.32 -2.13
N LEU A 150 2.08 -5.56 -2.38
CA LEU A 150 1.43 -4.71 -1.39
C LEU A 150 0.95 -5.54 -0.19
N GLU A 151 0.13 -6.56 -0.44
CA GLU A 151 -0.41 -7.41 0.63
C GLU A 151 0.70 -8.11 1.43
N SER A 152 1.76 -8.58 0.76
CA SER A 152 2.89 -9.21 1.46
C SER A 152 3.57 -8.27 2.46
N LYS A 153 3.72 -6.99 2.10
CA LYS A 153 4.32 -5.98 2.98
C LYS A 153 3.40 -5.60 4.14
N VAL A 154 2.12 -5.36 3.85
CA VAL A 154 1.11 -5.04 4.85
C VAL A 154 0.98 -6.17 5.87
N ILE A 155 0.81 -7.41 5.42
CA ILE A 155 0.68 -8.58 6.29
C ILE A 155 1.88 -8.73 7.23
N ARG A 156 3.12 -8.58 6.72
CA ARG A 156 4.32 -8.65 7.58
C ARG A 156 4.34 -7.61 8.68
N LYS A 157 3.81 -6.41 8.41
CA LYS A 157 3.75 -5.32 9.40
C LYS A 157 2.63 -5.51 10.41
N VAL A 158 1.44 -5.82 9.94
CA VAL A 158 0.25 -5.98 10.80
C VAL A 158 0.30 -7.27 11.62
N MET A 159 1.00 -8.29 11.14
CA MET A 159 1.16 -9.59 11.82
C MET A 159 2.59 -9.82 12.34
N ALA A 160 3.30 -8.74 12.69
CA ALA A 160 4.69 -8.81 13.16
C ALA A 160 4.89 -9.76 14.37
N ASP A 161 3.87 -9.87 15.24
CA ASP A 161 3.88 -10.75 16.41
C ASP A 161 3.66 -12.24 16.06
N SER A 162 3.30 -12.53 14.82
CA SER A 162 2.96 -13.89 14.37
C SER A 162 3.61 -14.23 13.03
N PRO A 163 4.95 -14.22 12.90
CA PRO A 163 5.63 -14.29 11.60
C PRO A 163 5.31 -15.58 10.81
N LYS A 164 5.14 -16.71 11.48
CA LYS A 164 4.74 -17.96 10.79
C LYS A 164 3.33 -17.88 10.18
N LYS A 165 2.39 -17.25 10.88
CA LYS A 165 1.04 -17.02 10.34
C LYS A 165 1.07 -16.00 9.21
N ALA A 166 1.89 -14.96 9.33
CA ALA A 166 2.10 -13.96 8.30
C ALA A 166 2.61 -14.60 6.99
N GLU A 167 3.67 -15.41 7.05
CA GLU A 167 4.21 -16.07 5.86
C GLU A 167 3.21 -17.04 5.21
N LYS A 168 2.43 -17.79 6.00
CA LYS A 168 1.34 -18.61 5.47
C LYS A 168 0.33 -17.75 4.70
N ARG A 169 -0.13 -16.64 5.30
CA ARG A 169 -1.09 -15.74 4.66
C ARG A 169 -0.53 -15.10 3.39
N ILE A 170 0.74 -14.72 3.39
CA ILE A 170 1.43 -14.20 2.20
C ILE A 170 1.47 -15.24 1.09
N ALA A 171 1.76 -16.50 1.40
CA ALA A 171 1.75 -17.57 0.41
C ALA A 171 0.35 -17.77 -0.21
N GLU A 172 -0.71 -17.73 0.61
CA GLU A 172 -2.11 -17.79 0.14
C GLU A 172 -2.43 -16.64 -0.82
N VAL A 173 -2.11 -15.40 -0.44
CA VAL A 173 -2.34 -14.21 -1.29
C VAL A 173 -1.59 -14.33 -2.61
N ARG A 174 -0.31 -14.71 -2.57
CA ARG A 174 0.48 -14.89 -3.80
C ARG A 174 -0.13 -15.96 -4.71
N ALA A 175 -0.53 -17.10 -4.15
CA ALA A 175 -1.17 -18.17 -4.92
C ALA A 175 -2.48 -17.69 -5.56
N GLU A 176 -3.30 -16.91 -4.84
CA GLU A 176 -4.53 -16.31 -5.37
C GLU A 176 -4.24 -15.38 -6.55
N GLN A 177 -3.24 -14.48 -6.41
CA GLN A 177 -2.88 -13.55 -7.48
C GLN A 177 -2.33 -14.29 -8.71
N MET A 178 -1.52 -15.33 -8.53
CA MET A 178 -1.03 -16.16 -9.64
C MET A 178 -2.18 -16.89 -10.34
N ARG A 179 -3.13 -17.44 -9.60
CA ARG A 179 -4.35 -18.04 -10.16
C ARG A 179 -5.17 -17.02 -10.97
N SER A 180 -5.28 -15.80 -10.48
CA SER A 180 -5.97 -14.72 -11.22
C SER A 180 -5.33 -14.44 -12.60
N ILE A 181 -4.01 -14.56 -12.73
CA ILE A 181 -3.33 -14.46 -14.02
C ILE A 181 -3.70 -15.65 -14.92
N GLU A 182 -3.72 -16.87 -14.37
CA GLU A 182 -4.07 -18.07 -15.13
C GLU A 182 -5.51 -18.00 -15.68
N GLU A 183 -6.45 -17.61 -14.82
CA GLU A 183 -7.87 -17.53 -15.18
C GLU A 183 -8.17 -16.44 -16.22
N LYS A 184 -7.59 -15.26 -16.04
CA LYS A 184 -7.87 -14.08 -16.87
C LYS A 184 -6.97 -14.00 -18.11
N GLY A 185 -5.69 -14.32 -17.92
CA GLY A 185 -4.66 -14.18 -18.96
C GLY A 185 -4.43 -15.45 -19.78
N GLY A 186 -4.91 -16.61 -19.30
CA GLY A 186 -4.67 -17.89 -19.97
C GLY A 186 -3.19 -18.30 -19.97
N LEU A 187 -2.41 -17.78 -19.04
CA LEU A 187 -0.98 -18.09 -18.90
C LEU A 187 -0.62 -18.24 -17.41
N ARG A 188 0.45 -19.00 -17.15
CA ARG A 188 1.04 -19.15 -15.83
C ARG A 188 2.42 -18.48 -15.79
N VAL A 189 2.64 -17.66 -14.79
CA VAL A 189 3.98 -17.16 -14.47
C VAL A 189 4.62 -18.12 -13.47
N ASN A 190 5.70 -18.77 -13.87
CA ASN A 190 6.44 -19.74 -13.05
C ASN A 190 7.35 -19.01 -12.04
N PRO A 191 7.81 -19.69 -10.96
CA PRO A 191 8.71 -19.10 -9.96
C PRO A 191 10.02 -18.56 -10.53
N ASP A 192 10.52 -19.14 -11.61
CA ASP A 192 11.72 -18.73 -12.34
C ASP A 192 11.46 -17.58 -13.34
N MET A 193 10.28 -16.96 -13.29
CA MET A 193 9.84 -15.91 -14.21
C MET A 193 9.80 -16.36 -15.68
N THR A 194 9.51 -17.62 -15.92
CA THR A 194 9.11 -18.13 -17.24
C THR A 194 7.58 -18.14 -17.36
N ILE A 195 7.09 -18.20 -18.61
CA ILE A 195 5.66 -18.28 -18.90
C ILE A 195 5.32 -19.65 -19.50
N THR A 196 4.26 -20.26 -18.96
CA THR A 196 3.59 -21.41 -19.56
C THR A 196 2.22 -20.95 -20.07
N TRP A 197 1.98 -21.08 -21.37
CA TRP A 197 0.69 -20.79 -21.98
C TRP A 197 -0.29 -21.93 -21.66
N LEU A 198 -1.44 -21.60 -21.05
CA LEU A 198 -2.46 -22.56 -20.63
C LEU A 198 -3.58 -22.72 -21.68
N ARG A 199 -3.69 -21.77 -22.60
CA ARG A 199 -4.61 -21.81 -23.74
C ARG A 199 -3.78 -21.63 -24.99
N GLU A 200 -4.12 -22.37 -26.04
CA GLU A 200 -3.57 -22.11 -27.35
C GLU A 200 -3.90 -20.66 -27.75
N PHE A 201 -2.86 -19.91 -27.98
CA PHE A 201 -3.00 -18.54 -28.45
C PHE A 201 -3.49 -18.59 -29.91
N ASP A 202 -4.79 -18.41 -30.14
CA ASP A 202 -5.33 -18.23 -31.48
C ASP A 202 -5.38 -16.74 -31.79
N PRO A 203 -4.41 -16.22 -32.58
CA PRO A 203 -4.37 -14.80 -32.94
C PRO A 203 -5.61 -14.33 -33.71
N ASN A 204 -6.38 -15.25 -34.30
CA ASN A 204 -7.55 -14.94 -35.11
C ASN A 204 -8.84 -14.77 -34.25
N LYS A 205 -8.81 -15.10 -32.97
CA LYS A 205 -9.95 -14.90 -32.05
C LYS A 205 -9.97 -13.54 -31.37
N LEU A 206 -8.95 -12.70 -31.58
CA LEU A 206 -8.84 -11.37 -30.97
C LEU A 206 -9.63 -10.28 -31.71
N HIS A 207 -10.28 -10.60 -32.84
CA HIS A 207 -11.00 -9.64 -33.71
C HIS A 207 -12.49 -9.95 -33.81
N ARG A 208 -13.13 -10.43 -32.75
CA ARG A 208 -14.59 -10.52 -32.69
C ARG A 208 -15.16 -9.78 -31.49
#